data_f15de1f429ba0265e442ef26894fc576
#
_entry.id   f15de1f429ba0265e442ef26894fc576
#
_cell.length_a   1.000
_cell.length_b   1.000
_cell.length_c   1.000
_cell.angle_alpha   90.00
_cell.angle_beta   90.00
_cell.angle_gamma   90.00
#
_symmetry.space_group_name_H-M   'P 1'
#
loop_
_entity.id
_entity.type
_entity.pdbx_description
1 polymer ?
#
loop_
_entity_poly.entity_id
_entity_poly.type
_entity_poly.pdbx_seq_one_letter_code
_entity_poly.pdbx_strand_id
1 'polypeptide(L)'
;MAEIAAHSIDVEAGRERYRALARRKLLILFAMTAALCLSFAVDLAWGPARYSLGEVVSALLDPSSVSDQIRAVVWDIRMPVAVMAIVVGASLSVAGAQMQTILANPLASPFTLGISAAASFGAALAIVTSVPLLPVAAGLLVPVNAFIMALIATLFIHFVSQARGVSVQTVVLLGIALVFTFNAALAFLQYLASEQALSSVVFWTMGSLTKATWPKIWVTLAVLLAALPLFARNAWALTAIRLGEDKAASFGVNVRRIRLETMLVVSLLAAVPVSFVGTIGFVGLVGPHIARMILGEDQRFFLPGSILSGALLLSLTSIVSKSIIPGVVFPIGIITALVGVPFFFSLILSNRSRSW
;
A
#
# COMPACT_ATOMS: atom_id res chain seq x y z
N MET A 1 -17.03 -31.28 -42.03
CA MET A 1 -17.45 -29.88 -42.31
C MET A 1 -18.35 -29.32 -41.21
N ALA A 2 -19.40 -30.01 -40.75
CA ALA A 2 -20.29 -29.55 -39.67
C ALA A 2 -19.57 -29.40 -38.30
N GLU A 3 -18.63 -30.33 -38.00
CA GLU A 3 -17.87 -30.33 -36.75
C GLU A 3 -16.86 -29.15 -36.67
N ILE A 4 -16.25 -28.78 -37.79
CA ILE A 4 -15.34 -27.64 -37.92
C ILE A 4 -16.16 -26.32 -37.80
N ALA A 5 -17.36 -26.26 -38.37
CA ALA A 5 -18.26 -25.09 -38.22
C ALA A 5 -18.78 -24.94 -36.79
N ALA A 6 -19.13 -26.04 -36.11
CA ALA A 6 -19.56 -26.02 -34.72
C ALA A 6 -18.43 -25.54 -33.78
N HIS A 7 -17.18 -25.99 -34.04
CA HIS A 7 -16.01 -25.56 -33.27
C HIS A 7 -15.66 -24.08 -33.48
N SER A 8 -15.82 -23.54 -34.70
CA SER A 8 -15.59 -22.14 -35.03
C SER A 8 -16.64 -21.20 -34.35
N ILE A 9 -17.91 -21.63 -34.29
CA ILE A 9 -19.00 -20.90 -33.63
C ILE A 9 -18.74 -20.83 -32.10
N ASP A 10 -18.25 -21.89 -31.50
CA ASP A 10 -17.91 -21.90 -30.07
C ASP A 10 -16.71 -21.00 -29.73
N VAL A 11 -15.71 -20.92 -30.59
CA VAL A 11 -14.55 -20.02 -30.44
C VAL A 11 -14.95 -18.54 -30.60
N GLU A 12 -15.84 -18.21 -31.54
CA GLU A 12 -16.33 -16.81 -31.69
C GLU A 12 -17.18 -16.37 -30.49
N ALA A 13 -18.10 -17.20 -30.06
CA ALA A 13 -18.88 -16.95 -28.85
C ALA A 13 -18.00 -16.79 -27.60
N GLY A 14 -16.94 -17.57 -27.48
CA GLY A 14 -15.94 -17.44 -26.43
C GLY A 14 -15.18 -16.10 -26.47
N ARG A 15 -14.79 -15.67 -27.69
CA ARG A 15 -14.12 -14.37 -27.90
C ARG A 15 -15.03 -13.18 -27.59
N GLU A 16 -16.28 -13.24 -27.96
CA GLU A 16 -17.25 -12.18 -27.68
C GLU A 16 -17.51 -12.05 -26.17
N ARG A 17 -17.72 -13.17 -25.46
CA ARG A 17 -17.84 -13.20 -24.00
C ARG A 17 -16.61 -12.62 -23.33
N TYR A 18 -15.42 -12.99 -23.76
CA TYR A 18 -14.16 -12.43 -23.22
C TYR A 18 -14.06 -10.93 -23.46
N ARG A 19 -14.39 -10.44 -24.68
CA ARG A 19 -14.39 -9.00 -24.99
C ARG A 19 -15.39 -8.23 -24.14
N ALA A 20 -16.61 -8.76 -23.92
CA ALA A 20 -17.61 -8.16 -23.07
C ALA A 20 -17.14 -8.07 -21.61
N LEU A 21 -16.53 -9.13 -21.06
CA LEU A 21 -15.94 -9.13 -19.73
C LEU A 21 -14.80 -8.12 -19.60
N ALA A 22 -13.89 -8.07 -20.56
CA ALA A 22 -12.77 -7.13 -20.57
C ALA A 22 -13.27 -5.69 -20.65
N ARG A 23 -14.26 -5.40 -21.50
CA ARG A 23 -14.89 -4.07 -21.59
C ARG A 23 -15.54 -3.64 -20.26
N ARG A 24 -16.26 -4.55 -19.60
CA ARG A 24 -16.84 -4.30 -18.28
C ARG A 24 -15.76 -3.94 -17.25
N LYS A 25 -14.66 -4.69 -17.21
CA LYS A 25 -13.53 -4.43 -16.30
C LYS A 25 -12.86 -3.07 -16.58
N LEU A 26 -12.70 -2.70 -17.85
CA LEU A 26 -12.19 -1.38 -18.23
C LEU A 26 -13.12 -0.24 -17.81
N LEU A 27 -14.43 -0.40 -17.95
CA LEU A 27 -15.42 0.58 -17.48
C LEU A 27 -15.34 0.74 -15.95
N ILE A 28 -15.16 -0.34 -15.21
CA ILE A 28 -14.97 -0.30 -13.76
C ILE A 28 -13.70 0.47 -13.40
N LEU A 29 -12.56 0.18 -14.05
CA LEU A 29 -11.31 0.91 -13.82
C LEU A 29 -11.46 2.40 -14.12
N PHE A 30 -12.17 2.75 -15.20
CA PHE A 30 -12.48 4.14 -15.51
C PHE A 30 -13.34 4.81 -14.42
N ALA A 31 -14.39 4.12 -13.93
CA ALA A 31 -15.22 4.61 -12.84
C ALA A 31 -14.43 4.80 -11.54
N MET A 32 -13.51 3.87 -11.22
CA MET A 32 -12.61 4.00 -10.06
C MET A 32 -11.65 5.19 -10.22
N THR A 33 -11.14 5.43 -11.41
CA THR A 33 -10.28 6.59 -11.70
C THR A 33 -11.08 7.90 -11.54
N ALA A 34 -12.29 7.96 -12.04
CA ALA A 34 -13.17 9.12 -11.86
C ALA A 34 -13.50 9.37 -10.38
N ALA A 35 -13.78 8.29 -9.62
CA ALA A 35 -14.00 8.37 -8.17
C ALA A 35 -12.74 8.86 -7.43
N LEU A 36 -11.54 8.43 -7.85
CA LEU A 36 -10.27 8.90 -7.28
C LEU A 36 -10.04 10.40 -7.58
N CYS A 37 -10.29 10.84 -8.81
CA CYS A 37 -10.20 12.27 -9.17
C CYS A 37 -11.18 13.12 -8.34
N LEU A 38 -12.41 12.64 -8.15
CA LEU A 38 -13.39 13.31 -7.31
C LEU A 38 -12.94 13.36 -5.85
N SER A 39 -12.48 12.21 -5.30
CA SER A 39 -11.94 12.16 -3.93
C SER A 39 -10.76 13.09 -3.74
N PHE A 40 -9.85 13.16 -4.71
CA PHE A 40 -8.71 14.09 -4.69
C PHE A 40 -9.17 15.55 -4.67
N ALA A 41 -10.13 15.93 -5.50
CA ALA A 41 -10.68 17.28 -5.52
C ALA A 41 -11.35 17.65 -4.18
N VAL A 42 -12.10 16.70 -3.60
CA VAL A 42 -12.70 16.87 -2.27
C VAL A 42 -11.62 16.99 -1.18
N ASP A 43 -10.56 16.18 -1.22
CA ASP A 43 -9.47 16.21 -0.24
C ASP A 43 -8.70 17.55 -0.26
N LEU A 44 -8.56 18.15 -1.45
CA LEU A 44 -7.99 19.51 -1.60
C LEU A 44 -8.92 20.60 -1.07
N ALA A 45 -10.22 20.48 -1.36
CA ALA A 45 -11.21 21.46 -0.90
C ALA A 45 -11.43 21.41 0.61
N TRP A 46 -11.38 20.20 1.19
CA TRP A 46 -11.66 19.95 2.60
C TRP A 46 -10.41 20.01 3.47
N GLY A 47 -10.47 20.74 4.57
CA GLY A 47 -9.33 20.84 5.51
C GLY A 47 -9.67 21.67 6.74
N PRO A 48 -8.77 21.72 7.75
CA PRO A 48 -8.97 22.46 9.00
C PRO A 48 -9.25 23.95 8.79
N ALA A 49 -8.55 24.58 7.84
CA ALA A 49 -8.86 25.94 7.40
C ALA A 49 -10.00 25.88 6.37
N ARG A 50 -11.08 26.61 6.61
CA ARG A 50 -12.25 26.66 5.72
C ARG A 50 -12.02 27.70 4.63
N TYR A 51 -11.73 27.23 3.42
CA TYR A 51 -11.72 28.01 2.20
C TYR A 51 -12.90 27.62 1.31
N SER A 52 -13.43 28.57 0.56
CA SER A 52 -14.47 28.28 -0.43
C SER A 52 -13.92 27.44 -1.58
N LEU A 53 -14.78 26.67 -2.23
CA LEU A 53 -14.38 25.91 -3.41
C LEU A 53 -13.80 26.81 -4.51
N GLY A 54 -14.37 28.04 -4.65
CA GLY A 54 -13.86 29.02 -5.61
C GLY A 54 -12.41 29.42 -5.34
N GLU A 55 -12.06 29.71 -4.10
CA GLU A 55 -10.69 30.06 -3.69
C GLU A 55 -9.71 28.92 -3.96
N VAL A 56 -10.09 27.67 -3.67
CA VAL A 56 -9.26 26.51 -3.93
C VAL A 56 -9.05 26.30 -5.43
N VAL A 57 -10.13 26.41 -6.25
CA VAL A 57 -10.05 26.31 -7.71
C VAL A 57 -9.21 27.45 -8.29
N SER A 58 -9.40 28.67 -7.83
CA SER A 58 -8.57 29.83 -8.26
C SER A 58 -7.11 29.61 -7.91
N ALA A 59 -6.79 29.13 -6.69
CA ALA A 59 -5.43 28.82 -6.28
C ALA A 59 -4.77 27.73 -7.16
N LEU A 60 -5.56 26.79 -7.69
CA LEU A 60 -5.06 25.74 -8.58
C LEU A 60 -4.86 26.22 -10.02
N LEU A 61 -5.77 27.03 -10.56
CA LEU A 61 -5.75 27.48 -11.95
C LEU A 61 -4.86 28.72 -12.14
N ASP A 62 -4.91 29.65 -11.21
CA ASP A 62 -4.12 30.88 -11.21
C ASP A 62 -3.63 31.20 -9.78
N PRO A 63 -2.47 30.64 -9.37
CA PRO A 63 -1.92 30.86 -8.03
C PRO A 63 -1.59 32.33 -7.73
N SER A 64 -1.51 33.18 -8.74
CA SER A 64 -1.25 34.61 -8.57
C SER A 64 -2.52 35.43 -8.23
N SER A 65 -3.71 34.89 -8.47
CA SER A 65 -5.01 35.55 -8.22
C SER A 65 -5.46 35.46 -6.77
N VAL A 66 -4.83 34.64 -5.93
CA VAL A 66 -5.20 34.42 -4.53
C VAL A 66 -4.15 34.99 -3.58
N SER A 67 -4.51 35.16 -2.30
CA SER A 67 -3.55 35.59 -1.29
C SER A 67 -2.42 34.57 -1.09
N ASP A 68 -1.24 35.02 -0.69
CA ASP A 68 -0.09 34.16 -0.41
C ASP A 68 -0.41 33.08 0.63
N GLN A 69 -1.27 33.38 1.59
CA GLN A 69 -1.74 32.43 2.59
C GLN A 69 -2.54 31.28 1.96
N ILE A 70 -3.50 31.57 1.07
CA ILE A 70 -4.31 30.55 0.40
C ILE A 70 -3.41 29.70 -0.50
N ARG A 71 -2.52 30.34 -1.24
CA ARG A 71 -1.55 29.66 -2.11
C ARG A 71 -0.69 28.69 -1.31
N ALA A 72 -0.08 29.13 -0.21
CA ALA A 72 0.76 28.29 0.63
C ALA A 72 -0.04 27.11 1.23
N VAL A 73 -1.26 27.34 1.72
CA VAL A 73 -2.08 26.26 2.28
C VAL A 73 -2.45 25.22 1.20
N VAL A 74 -2.79 25.66 0.00
CA VAL A 74 -3.19 24.72 -1.08
C VAL A 74 -1.98 23.97 -1.63
N TRP A 75 -0.88 24.65 -1.97
CA TRP A 75 0.25 24.06 -2.68
C TRP A 75 1.31 23.41 -1.77
N ASP A 76 1.53 23.94 -0.56
CA ASP A 76 2.59 23.46 0.33
C ASP A 76 2.08 22.56 1.45
N ILE A 77 0.76 22.56 1.73
CA ILE A 77 0.17 21.73 2.77
C ILE A 77 -0.83 20.71 2.19
N ARG A 78 -1.91 21.17 1.53
CA ARG A 78 -3.00 20.27 1.12
C ARG A 78 -2.62 19.38 -0.06
N MET A 79 -2.00 19.96 -1.08
CA MET A 79 -1.59 19.22 -2.27
C MET A 79 -0.60 18.09 -1.95
N PRO A 80 0.50 18.32 -1.20
CA PRO A 80 1.40 17.25 -0.81
C PRO A 80 0.71 16.14 0.00
N VAL A 81 -0.20 16.48 0.94
CA VAL A 81 -0.96 15.50 1.73
C VAL A 81 -1.87 14.65 0.84
N ALA A 82 -2.63 15.26 -0.06
CA ALA A 82 -3.57 14.58 -0.94
C ALA A 82 -2.83 13.67 -1.95
N VAL A 83 -1.74 14.17 -2.56
CA VAL A 83 -0.93 13.37 -3.48
C VAL A 83 -0.23 12.22 -2.74
N MET A 84 0.30 12.48 -1.53
CA MET A 84 0.94 11.44 -0.72
C MET A 84 -0.05 10.35 -0.33
N ALA A 85 -1.32 10.69 -0.02
CA ALA A 85 -2.38 9.71 0.24
C ALA A 85 -2.56 8.76 -0.95
N ILE A 86 -2.64 9.31 -2.17
CA ILE A 86 -2.78 8.52 -3.39
C ILE A 86 -1.59 7.59 -3.61
N VAL A 87 -0.37 8.14 -3.54
CA VAL A 87 0.86 7.40 -3.84
C VAL A 87 1.15 6.32 -2.81
N VAL A 88 0.98 6.63 -1.52
CA VAL A 88 1.14 5.65 -0.42
C VAL A 88 0.06 4.59 -0.48
N GLY A 89 -1.20 4.99 -0.70
CA GLY A 89 -2.32 4.05 -0.83
C GLY A 89 -2.11 3.06 -1.99
N ALA A 90 -1.69 3.56 -3.15
CA ALA A 90 -1.33 2.75 -4.30
C ALA A 90 -0.17 1.79 -3.99
N SER A 91 0.93 2.31 -3.42
CA SER A 91 2.13 1.53 -3.10
C SER A 91 1.84 0.38 -2.12
N LEU A 92 1.16 0.67 -1.01
CA LEU A 92 0.82 -0.34 0.00
C LEU A 92 -0.16 -1.37 -0.54
N SER A 93 -1.14 -0.96 -1.36
CA SER A 93 -2.10 -1.86 -1.96
C SER A 93 -1.46 -2.78 -3.00
N VAL A 94 -0.59 -2.26 -3.87
CA VAL A 94 0.18 -3.10 -4.81
C VAL A 94 1.08 -4.06 -4.06
N ALA A 95 1.78 -3.58 -3.02
CA ALA A 95 2.60 -4.43 -2.18
C ALA A 95 1.78 -5.59 -1.56
N GLY A 96 0.61 -5.29 -1.02
CA GLY A 96 -0.32 -6.30 -0.50
C GLY A 96 -0.82 -7.26 -1.57
N ALA A 97 -1.23 -6.75 -2.74
CA ALA A 97 -1.74 -7.56 -3.85
C ALA A 97 -0.71 -8.62 -4.32
N GLN A 98 0.54 -8.20 -4.49
CA GLN A 98 1.59 -9.09 -4.93
C GLN A 98 2.03 -10.07 -3.82
N MET A 99 2.05 -9.62 -2.56
CA MET A 99 2.32 -10.49 -1.43
C MET A 99 1.26 -11.59 -1.31
N GLN A 100 -0.02 -11.25 -1.39
CA GLN A 100 -1.13 -12.20 -1.40
C GLN A 100 -1.03 -13.20 -2.56
N THR A 101 -0.54 -12.73 -3.71
CA THR A 101 -0.38 -13.57 -4.90
C THR A 101 0.74 -14.61 -4.71
N ILE A 102 1.94 -14.19 -4.30
CA ILE A 102 3.09 -15.09 -4.19
C ILE A 102 3.04 -16.03 -2.99
N LEU A 103 2.27 -15.69 -1.95
CA LEU A 103 2.04 -16.52 -0.77
C LEU A 103 0.72 -17.32 -0.86
N ALA A 104 -0.02 -17.19 -1.96
CA ALA A 104 -1.35 -17.80 -2.13
C ALA A 104 -2.25 -17.61 -0.90
N ASN A 105 -2.10 -16.49 -0.19
CA ASN A 105 -2.78 -16.18 1.07
C ASN A 105 -3.41 -14.78 1.00
N PRO A 106 -4.74 -14.65 1.03
CA PRO A 106 -5.44 -13.37 0.95
C PRO A 106 -5.21 -12.47 2.17
N LEU A 107 -4.68 -13.01 3.26
CA LEU A 107 -4.38 -12.31 4.50
C LEU A 107 -2.93 -11.84 4.59
N ALA A 108 -2.10 -12.16 3.60
CA ALA A 108 -0.72 -11.74 3.56
C ALA A 108 -0.60 -10.26 3.23
N SER A 109 0.29 -9.58 3.93
CA SER A 109 0.64 -8.19 3.68
C SER A 109 2.07 -7.92 4.15
N PRO A 110 2.74 -6.85 3.69
CA PRO A 110 4.04 -6.44 4.22
C PRO A 110 4.02 -6.18 5.74
N PHE A 111 2.86 -5.80 6.27
CA PHE A 111 2.65 -5.58 7.70
C PHE A 111 2.80 -6.90 8.49
N THR A 112 2.19 -8.00 8.00
CA THR A 112 2.24 -9.31 8.65
C THR A 112 3.61 -9.97 8.58
N LEU A 113 4.51 -9.50 7.71
CA LEU A 113 5.91 -9.94 7.63
C LEU A 113 6.88 -9.14 8.52
N GLY A 114 6.38 -8.26 9.37
CA GLY A 114 7.20 -7.52 10.33
C GLY A 114 7.94 -6.31 9.77
N ILE A 115 7.75 -5.96 8.48
CA ILE A 115 8.41 -4.80 7.86
C ILE A 115 8.03 -3.50 8.57
N SER A 116 6.75 -3.32 8.89
CA SER A 116 6.27 -2.13 9.62
C SER A 116 6.75 -2.10 11.08
N ALA A 117 6.83 -3.25 11.76
CA ALA A 117 7.37 -3.34 13.11
C ALA A 117 8.86 -2.98 13.14
N ALA A 118 9.63 -3.48 12.17
CA ALA A 118 11.03 -3.13 12.00
C ALA A 118 11.23 -1.63 11.72
N ALA A 119 10.40 -1.05 10.85
CA ALA A 119 10.41 0.40 10.58
C ALA A 119 10.12 1.20 11.85
N SER A 120 9.14 0.77 12.67
CA SER A 120 8.80 1.41 13.93
C SER A 120 9.95 1.37 14.93
N PHE A 121 10.63 0.23 15.05
CA PHE A 121 11.83 0.12 15.87
C PHE A 121 12.95 1.04 15.37
N GLY A 122 13.21 1.08 14.05
CA GLY A 122 14.22 1.98 13.46
C GLY A 122 13.92 3.46 13.70
N ALA A 123 12.66 3.86 13.57
CA ALA A 123 12.23 5.22 13.89
C ALA A 123 12.38 5.54 15.38
N ALA A 124 11.99 4.63 16.26
CA ALA A 124 12.13 4.79 17.70
C ALA A 124 13.61 4.88 18.11
N LEU A 125 14.49 4.07 17.49
CA LEU A 125 15.93 4.15 17.70
C LEU A 125 16.45 5.56 17.40
N ALA A 126 16.06 6.13 16.25
CA ALA A 126 16.43 7.50 15.89
C ALA A 126 15.87 8.55 16.86
N ILE A 127 14.61 8.43 17.27
CA ILE A 127 13.93 9.42 18.12
C ILE A 127 14.49 9.38 19.56
N VAL A 128 14.71 8.18 20.12
CA VAL A 128 15.10 8.00 21.51
C VAL A 128 16.60 8.23 21.71
N THR A 129 17.44 7.72 20.79
CA THR A 129 18.89 7.76 20.97
C THR A 129 19.60 8.83 20.14
N SER A 130 18.93 9.40 19.15
CA SER A 130 19.51 10.30 18.13
C SER A 130 20.71 9.70 17.37
N VAL A 131 20.84 8.37 17.37
CA VAL A 131 21.93 7.66 16.69
C VAL A 131 21.55 7.41 15.22
N PRO A 132 22.33 7.93 14.28
CA PRO A 132 22.14 7.64 12.86
C PRO A 132 22.74 6.26 12.51
N LEU A 133 21.99 5.43 11.80
CA LEU A 133 22.51 4.19 11.19
C LEU A 133 23.35 4.47 9.94
N LEU A 134 23.10 5.61 9.30
CA LEU A 134 23.92 6.18 8.22
C LEU A 134 24.14 7.67 8.45
N PRO A 135 25.28 8.24 7.99
CA PRO A 135 25.53 9.68 8.09
C PRO A 135 24.59 10.46 7.15
N VAL A 136 23.54 11.01 7.72
CA VAL A 136 22.50 11.76 7.01
C VAL A 136 22.15 13.07 7.72
N ALA A 137 21.56 14.00 6.99
CA ALA A 137 21.04 15.25 7.58
C ALA A 137 19.99 14.94 8.67
N ALA A 138 19.94 15.77 9.70
CA ALA A 138 19.05 15.58 10.87
C ALA A 138 17.57 15.35 10.49
N GLY A 139 17.07 16.05 9.48
CA GLY A 139 15.69 15.88 8.99
C GLY A 139 15.38 14.52 8.34
N LEU A 140 16.41 13.75 7.98
CA LEU A 140 16.29 12.41 7.37
C LEU A 140 16.60 11.29 8.37
N LEU A 141 17.04 11.60 9.59
CA LEU A 141 17.46 10.62 10.59
C LEU A 141 16.38 9.55 10.83
N VAL A 142 15.17 9.96 11.15
CA VAL A 142 14.05 9.05 11.44
C VAL A 142 13.63 8.25 10.21
N PRO A 143 13.37 8.85 9.03
CA PRO A 143 13.04 8.10 7.83
C PRO A 143 14.13 7.09 7.42
N VAL A 144 15.39 7.46 7.47
CA VAL A 144 16.49 6.56 7.05
C VAL A 144 16.65 5.39 8.01
N ASN A 145 16.62 5.63 9.33
CA ASN A 145 16.68 4.54 10.30
C ASN A 145 15.48 3.59 10.16
N ALA A 146 14.27 4.11 9.98
CA ALA A 146 13.07 3.31 9.74
C ALA A 146 13.21 2.45 8.48
N PHE A 147 13.68 3.05 7.38
CA PHE A 147 13.90 2.36 6.12
C PHE A 147 14.95 1.25 6.24
N ILE A 148 16.09 1.53 6.88
CA ILE A 148 17.18 0.55 7.05
C ILE A 148 16.69 -0.65 7.84
N MET A 149 15.99 -0.45 8.96
CA MET A 149 15.49 -1.56 9.77
C MET A 149 14.43 -2.38 9.02
N ALA A 150 13.55 -1.74 8.25
CA ALA A 150 12.62 -2.42 7.35
C ALA A 150 13.36 -3.25 6.28
N LEU A 151 14.43 -2.71 5.71
CA LEU A 151 15.27 -3.40 4.73
C LEU A 151 16.00 -4.60 5.36
N ILE A 152 16.55 -4.46 6.56
CA ILE A 152 17.19 -5.55 7.30
C ILE A 152 16.20 -6.69 7.55
N ALA A 153 14.99 -6.39 8.02
CA ALA A 153 13.93 -7.39 8.20
C ALA A 153 13.59 -8.11 6.89
N THR A 154 13.49 -7.36 5.80
CA THR A 154 13.24 -7.91 4.46
C THR A 154 14.36 -8.84 3.99
N LEU A 155 15.61 -8.39 4.09
CA LEU A 155 16.77 -9.17 3.67
C LEU A 155 16.89 -10.42 4.53
N PHE A 156 16.62 -10.34 5.83
CA PHE A 156 16.62 -11.50 6.72
C PHE A 156 15.61 -12.55 6.24
N ILE A 157 14.36 -12.16 5.97
CA ILE A 157 13.36 -13.09 5.41
C ILE A 157 13.83 -13.66 4.07
N HIS A 158 14.37 -12.80 3.20
CA HIS A 158 14.84 -13.20 1.88
C HIS A 158 15.94 -14.26 1.95
N PHE A 159 16.98 -14.02 2.75
CA PHE A 159 18.10 -14.95 2.88
C PHE A 159 17.70 -16.27 3.55
N VAL A 160 16.90 -16.21 4.62
CA VAL A 160 16.40 -17.43 5.26
C VAL A 160 15.52 -18.23 4.29
N SER A 161 14.70 -17.55 3.49
CA SER A 161 13.88 -18.18 2.46
C SER A 161 14.71 -18.82 1.35
N GLN A 162 15.87 -18.29 1.02
CA GLN A 162 16.80 -18.91 0.06
C GLN A 162 17.49 -20.15 0.63
N ALA A 163 17.96 -20.08 1.87
CA ALA A 163 18.85 -21.09 2.45
C ALA A 163 18.18 -22.46 2.67
N ARG A 164 16.87 -22.51 2.93
CA ARG A 164 16.17 -23.71 3.38
C ARG A 164 15.05 -24.25 2.45
N GLY A 165 14.90 -23.74 1.25
CA GLY A 165 13.81 -24.14 0.36
C GLY A 165 12.44 -23.90 0.98
N VAL A 166 12.23 -22.73 1.53
CA VAL A 166 11.23 -22.40 2.54
C VAL A 166 9.81 -22.42 1.99
N SER A 167 8.94 -23.14 2.67
CA SER A 167 7.49 -23.15 2.43
C SER A 167 6.84 -21.81 2.78
N VAL A 168 5.67 -21.54 2.21
CA VAL A 168 4.86 -20.35 2.53
C VAL A 168 4.61 -20.23 4.04
N GLN A 169 4.36 -21.38 4.71
CA GLN A 169 4.13 -21.43 6.16
C GLN A 169 5.34 -20.92 6.94
N THR A 170 6.55 -21.31 6.54
CA THR A 170 7.78 -20.86 7.23
C THR A 170 8.00 -19.36 7.04
N VAL A 171 7.71 -18.79 5.84
CA VAL A 171 7.78 -17.33 5.62
C VAL A 171 6.83 -16.59 6.54
N VAL A 172 5.60 -17.08 6.71
CA VAL A 172 4.60 -16.48 7.60
C VAL A 172 5.03 -16.57 9.06
N LEU A 173 5.51 -17.73 9.52
CA LEU A 173 6.00 -17.92 10.89
C LEU A 173 7.20 -17.02 11.18
N LEU A 174 8.12 -16.89 10.23
CA LEU A 174 9.26 -16.00 10.34
C LEU A 174 8.83 -14.53 10.44
N GLY A 175 7.83 -14.12 9.65
CA GLY A 175 7.22 -12.79 9.74
C GLY A 175 6.63 -12.53 11.13
N ILE A 176 5.87 -13.47 11.67
CA ILE A 176 5.30 -13.37 13.02
C ILE A 176 6.42 -13.23 14.08
N ALA A 177 7.47 -14.03 13.98
CA ALA A 177 8.62 -13.95 14.90
C ALA A 177 9.29 -12.57 14.84
N LEU A 178 9.47 -12.01 13.64
CA LEU A 178 10.01 -10.65 13.46
C LEU A 178 9.09 -9.58 14.04
N VAL A 179 7.77 -9.70 13.87
CA VAL A 179 6.80 -8.76 14.48
C VAL A 179 6.98 -8.74 15.99
N PHE A 180 7.03 -9.90 16.64
CA PHE A 180 7.22 -9.98 18.09
C PHE A 180 8.58 -9.45 18.53
N THR A 181 9.65 -9.79 17.81
CA THR A 181 11.01 -9.33 18.12
C THR A 181 11.11 -7.80 18.04
N PHE A 182 10.66 -7.20 16.96
CA PHE A 182 10.73 -5.74 16.79
C PHE A 182 9.76 -5.00 17.70
N ASN A 183 8.59 -5.55 18.02
CA ASN A 183 7.69 -4.95 18.99
C ASN A 183 8.29 -5.00 20.42
N ALA A 184 8.95 -6.09 20.82
CA ALA A 184 9.66 -6.17 22.09
C ALA A 184 10.81 -5.17 22.15
N ALA A 185 11.60 -5.06 21.07
CA ALA A 185 12.69 -4.08 20.98
C ALA A 185 12.17 -2.63 20.99
N LEU A 186 11.03 -2.36 20.32
CA LEU A 186 10.35 -1.07 20.37
C LEU A 186 9.89 -0.73 21.79
N ALA A 187 9.25 -1.68 22.48
CA ALA A 187 8.80 -1.51 23.87
C ALA A 187 9.98 -1.24 24.82
N PHE A 188 11.11 -1.88 24.60
CA PHE A 188 12.34 -1.62 25.36
C PHE A 188 12.84 -0.17 25.15
N LEU A 189 12.87 0.32 23.90
CA LEU A 189 13.21 1.73 23.64
C LEU A 189 12.22 2.71 24.25
N GLN A 190 10.92 2.39 24.19
CA GLN A 190 9.88 3.22 24.82
C GLN A 190 10.02 3.29 26.33
N TYR A 191 10.45 2.20 26.99
CA TYR A 191 10.72 2.18 28.42
C TYR A 191 11.91 3.07 28.82
N LEU A 192 12.93 3.17 27.96
CA LEU A 192 14.12 4.02 28.19
C LEU A 192 13.91 5.47 27.75
N ALA A 193 12.83 5.76 27.04
CA ALA A 193 12.61 7.06 26.43
C ALA A 193 12.22 8.13 27.46
N SER A 194 12.63 9.38 27.22
CA SER A 194 12.03 10.54 27.89
C SER A 194 10.55 10.68 27.49
N GLU A 195 9.75 11.38 28.30
CA GLU A 195 8.31 11.61 28.00
C GLU A 195 8.09 12.22 26.61
N GLN A 196 8.93 13.17 26.20
CA GLN A 196 8.84 13.82 24.90
C GLN A 196 9.20 12.85 23.75
N ALA A 197 10.24 12.04 23.93
CA ALA A 197 10.63 11.04 22.95
C ALA A 197 9.58 9.94 22.84
N LEU A 198 9.03 9.47 23.96
CA LEU A 198 7.94 8.50 24.01
C LEU A 198 6.72 8.99 23.23
N SER A 199 6.28 10.23 23.51
CA SER A 199 5.16 10.87 22.77
C SER A 199 5.44 10.89 21.26
N SER A 200 6.67 11.29 20.87
CA SER A 200 7.08 11.34 19.47
C SER A 200 7.06 9.95 18.78
N VAL A 201 7.50 8.90 19.48
CA VAL A 201 7.45 7.51 18.99
C VAL A 201 6.00 7.06 18.83
N VAL A 202 5.13 7.33 19.80
CA VAL A 202 3.70 6.97 19.74
C VAL A 202 3.04 7.64 18.53
N PHE A 203 3.21 8.95 18.35
CA PHE A 203 2.65 9.66 17.19
C PHE A 203 3.24 9.16 15.86
N TRP A 204 4.53 8.77 15.82
CA TRP A 204 5.12 8.21 14.62
C TRP A 204 4.48 6.86 14.25
N THR A 205 4.25 5.99 15.24
CA THR A 205 3.64 4.67 15.04
C THR A 205 2.16 4.73 14.65
N MET A 206 1.47 5.84 14.90
CA MET A 206 0.09 6.06 14.46
C MET A 206 -0.03 6.43 12.98
N GLY A 207 1.08 6.80 12.33
CA GLY A 207 1.11 7.23 10.95
C GLY A 207 0.47 8.60 10.69
N SER A 208 1.09 9.42 9.86
CA SER A 208 0.59 10.75 9.53
C SER A 208 0.98 11.18 8.13
N LEU A 209 0.01 11.63 7.35
CA LEU A 209 0.24 12.24 6.03
C LEU A 209 0.68 13.70 6.13
N THR A 210 0.54 14.36 7.29
CA THR A 210 0.93 15.77 7.46
C THR A 210 2.44 16.01 7.34
N LYS A 211 3.24 14.93 7.39
CA LYS A 211 4.70 14.95 7.16
C LYS A 211 5.07 14.88 5.67
N ALA A 212 4.08 14.88 4.77
CA ALA A 212 4.31 14.83 3.33
C ALA A 212 5.04 16.08 2.84
N THR A 213 6.02 15.88 1.98
CA THR A 213 6.73 16.93 1.25
C THR A 213 6.97 16.45 -0.18
N TRP A 214 7.12 17.36 -1.13
CA TRP A 214 7.35 17.00 -2.52
C TRP A 214 8.52 16.03 -2.74
N PRO A 215 9.71 16.19 -2.11
CA PRO A 215 10.79 15.23 -2.26
C PRO A 215 10.41 13.80 -1.81
N LYS A 216 9.68 13.67 -0.69
CA LYS A 216 9.23 12.35 -0.19
C LYS A 216 8.21 11.70 -1.14
N ILE A 217 7.32 12.53 -1.74
CA ILE A 217 6.34 12.07 -2.73
C ILE A 217 7.06 11.54 -3.96
N TRP A 218 8.03 12.30 -4.50
CA TRP A 218 8.77 11.88 -5.69
C TRP A 218 9.55 10.58 -5.47
N VAL A 219 10.18 10.41 -4.31
CA VAL A 219 10.87 9.14 -3.96
C VAL A 219 9.87 7.99 -3.89
N THR A 220 8.73 8.16 -3.22
CA THR A 220 7.71 7.12 -3.11
C THR A 220 7.11 6.77 -4.47
N LEU A 221 6.81 7.78 -5.28
CA LEU A 221 6.28 7.62 -6.64
C LEU A 221 7.30 6.93 -7.56
N ALA A 222 8.57 7.29 -7.48
CA ALA A 222 9.64 6.67 -8.27
C ALA A 222 9.76 5.17 -7.96
N VAL A 223 9.70 4.78 -6.68
CA VAL A 223 9.71 3.36 -6.27
C VAL A 223 8.47 2.63 -6.78
N LEU A 224 7.29 3.25 -6.68
CA LEU A 224 6.06 2.68 -7.23
C LEU A 224 6.17 2.48 -8.75
N LEU A 225 6.56 3.51 -9.48
CA LEU A 225 6.68 3.45 -10.95
C LEU A 225 7.76 2.47 -11.42
N ALA A 226 8.87 2.33 -10.67
CA ALA A 226 9.91 1.34 -10.97
C ALA A 226 9.45 -0.11 -10.73
N ALA A 227 8.54 -0.33 -9.77
CA ALA A 227 7.99 -1.66 -9.48
C ALA A 227 6.97 -2.14 -10.52
N LEU A 228 6.17 -1.24 -11.11
CA LEU A 228 5.09 -1.61 -12.02
C LEU A 228 5.54 -2.38 -13.27
N PRO A 229 6.62 -2.00 -13.99
CA PRO A 229 7.10 -2.78 -15.13
C PRO A 229 7.51 -4.20 -14.77
N LEU A 230 8.08 -4.43 -13.58
CA LEU A 230 8.45 -5.76 -13.12
C LEU A 230 7.20 -6.64 -12.93
N PHE A 231 6.17 -6.11 -12.28
CA PHE A 231 4.91 -6.84 -12.08
C PHE A 231 4.15 -7.04 -13.39
N ALA A 232 4.15 -6.04 -14.27
CA ALA A 232 3.53 -6.14 -15.59
C ALA A 232 4.22 -7.22 -16.45
N ARG A 233 5.55 -7.28 -16.47
CA ARG A 233 6.34 -8.31 -17.15
C ARG A 233 6.02 -9.71 -16.61
N ASN A 234 5.86 -9.82 -15.30
CA ASN A 234 5.60 -11.09 -14.62
C ASN A 234 4.11 -11.39 -14.46
N ALA A 235 3.20 -10.59 -15.03
CA ALA A 235 1.75 -10.68 -14.81
C ALA A 235 1.19 -12.08 -15.12
N TRP A 236 1.66 -12.72 -16.20
CA TRP A 236 1.25 -14.07 -16.53
C TRP A 236 1.74 -15.11 -15.51
N ALA A 237 3.01 -15.03 -15.11
CA ALA A 237 3.60 -15.94 -14.12
C ALA A 237 2.92 -15.79 -12.75
N LEU A 238 2.64 -14.54 -12.33
CA LEU A 238 1.91 -14.25 -11.10
C LEU A 238 0.47 -14.76 -11.14
N THR A 239 -0.20 -14.69 -12.30
CA THR A 239 -1.52 -15.30 -12.49
C THR A 239 -1.46 -16.82 -12.42
N ALA A 240 -0.43 -17.44 -13.00
CA ALA A 240 -0.24 -18.89 -12.98
C ALA A 240 0.03 -19.40 -11.55
N ILE A 241 0.80 -18.69 -10.73
CA ILE A 241 1.08 -19.05 -9.32
C ILE A 241 -0.22 -19.17 -8.50
N ARG A 242 -1.24 -18.37 -8.81
CA ARG A 242 -2.56 -18.45 -8.16
C ARG A 242 -3.31 -19.75 -8.44
N LEU A 243 -2.98 -20.45 -9.53
CA LEU A 243 -3.57 -21.76 -9.86
C LEU A 243 -2.91 -22.93 -9.10
N GLY A 244 -1.89 -22.64 -8.30
CA GLY A 244 -1.07 -23.60 -7.55
C GLY A 244 0.36 -23.67 -8.07
N GLU A 245 1.31 -23.94 -7.17
CA GLU A 245 2.75 -23.96 -7.49
C GLU A 245 3.09 -25.05 -8.50
N ASP A 246 2.52 -26.25 -8.36
CA ASP A 246 2.76 -27.37 -9.26
C ASP A 246 2.28 -27.08 -10.69
N LYS A 247 1.10 -26.45 -10.81
CA LYS A 247 0.57 -26.03 -12.10
C LYS A 247 1.43 -24.92 -12.72
N ALA A 248 1.84 -23.95 -11.94
CA ALA A 248 2.72 -22.88 -12.41
C ALA A 248 4.06 -23.45 -12.89
N ALA A 249 4.65 -24.39 -12.16
CA ALA A 249 5.87 -25.08 -12.54
C ALA A 249 5.70 -25.87 -13.83
N SER A 250 4.57 -26.57 -14.02
CA SER A 250 4.28 -27.31 -15.28
C SER A 250 4.15 -26.38 -16.50
N PHE A 251 3.81 -25.13 -16.30
CA PHE A 251 3.82 -24.07 -17.33
C PHE A 251 5.22 -23.44 -17.55
N GLY A 252 6.27 -23.94 -16.89
CA GLY A 252 7.64 -23.44 -17.02
C GLY A 252 7.94 -22.20 -16.14
N VAL A 253 7.06 -21.86 -15.19
CA VAL A 253 7.29 -20.74 -14.27
C VAL A 253 8.29 -21.13 -13.18
N ASN A 254 9.38 -20.38 -13.05
CA ASN A 254 10.28 -20.52 -11.91
C ASN A 254 9.68 -19.80 -10.68
N VAL A 255 8.79 -20.52 -9.97
CA VAL A 255 8.03 -20.00 -8.82
C VAL A 255 8.95 -19.42 -7.75
N ARG A 256 10.08 -20.11 -7.43
CA ARG A 256 11.04 -19.65 -6.43
C ARG A 256 11.63 -18.29 -6.78
N ARG A 257 12.08 -18.12 -8.01
CA ARG A 257 12.67 -16.85 -8.48
C ARG A 257 11.65 -15.72 -8.45
N ILE A 258 10.46 -15.94 -9.01
CA ILE A 258 9.38 -14.93 -9.03
C ILE A 258 9.00 -14.52 -7.61
N ARG A 259 8.89 -15.47 -6.69
CA ARG A 259 8.59 -15.19 -5.27
C ARG A 259 9.65 -14.31 -4.64
N LEU A 260 10.93 -14.63 -4.79
CA LEU A 260 12.03 -13.88 -4.18
C LEU A 260 12.15 -12.46 -4.77
N GLU A 261 12.09 -12.31 -6.09
CA GLU A 261 12.10 -11.00 -6.76
C GLU A 261 10.91 -10.14 -6.30
N THR A 262 9.71 -10.74 -6.27
CA THR A 262 8.49 -10.05 -5.83
C THR A 262 8.58 -9.62 -4.37
N MET A 263 9.07 -10.48 -3.47
CA MET A 263 9.23 -10.14 -2.05
C MET A 263 10.13 -8.92 -1.84
N LEU A 264 11.26 -8.83 -2.55
CA LEU A 264 12.14 -7.67 -2.45
C LEU A 264 11.44 -6.37 -2.88
N VAL A 265 10.77 -6.40 -4.04
CA VAL A 265 10.09 -5.23 -4.58
C VAL A 265 8.90 -4.81 -3.71
N VAL A 266 8.11 -5.77 -3.23
CA VAL A 266 7.00 -5.52 -2.31
C VAL A 266 7.48 -4.88 -1.02
N SER A 267 8.63 -5.32 -0.51
CA SER A 267 9.21 -4.76 0.71
C SER A 267 9.67 -3.31 0.51
N LEU A 268 10.25 -2.97 -0.65
CA LEU A 268 10.59 -1.58 -0.98
C LEU A 268 9.33 -0.71 -1.10
N LEU A 269 8.28 -1.24 -1.76
CA LEU A 269 6.97 -0.57 -1.89
C LEU A 269 6.29 -0.31 -0.54
N ALA A 270 6.60 -1.08 0.49
CA ALA A 270 6.10 -0.87 1.84
C ALA A 270 7.05 -0.02 2.69
N ALA A 271 8.35 -0.32 2.68
CA ALA A 271 9.35 0.31 3.54
C ALA A 271 9.51 1.81 3.24
N VAL A 272 9.55 2.19 1.95
CA VAL A 272 9.75 3.60 1.55
C VAL A 272 8.60 4.49 2.03
N PRO A 273 7.31 4.24 1.69
CA PRO A 273 6.24 5.08 2.21
C PRO A 273 6.14 5.06 3.74
N VAL A 274 6.26 3.88 4.38
CA VAL A 274 6.19 3.77 5.84
C VAL A 274 7.28 4.59 6.52
N SER A 275 8.50 4.64 5.97
CA SER A 275 9.58 5.44 6.54
C SER A 275 9.27 6.94 6.57
N PHE A 276 8.47 7.45 5.64
CA PHE A 276 8.11 8.87 5.55
C PHE A 276 6.86 9.23 6.34
N VAL A 277 5.83 8.37 6.31
CA VAL A 277 4.51 8.70 6.88
C VAL A 277 4.18 7.91 8.15
N GLY A 278 5.07 7.02 8.60
CA GLY A 278 4.81 6.10 9.71
C GLY A 278 3.98 4.89 9.29
N THR A 279 3.51 4.12 10.27
CA THR A 279 2.80 2.88 9.96
C THR A 279 1.36 3.14 9.53
N ILE A 280 0.96 2.53 8.42
CA ILE A 280 -0.40 2.57 7.89
C ILE A 280 -0.84 1.12 7.64
N GLY A 281 -1.72 0.63 8.50
CA GLY A 281 -2.26 -0.74 8.39
C GLY A 281 -3.45 -0.84 7.44
N PHE A 282 -3.87 -2.07 7.15
CA PHE A 282 -5.07 -2.45 6.41
C PHE A 282 -5.11 -2.07 4.93
N VAL A 283 -4.50 -1.00 4.46
CA VAL A 283 -4.54 -0.59 3.03
C VAL A 283 -4.05 -1.72 2.12
N GLY A 284 -2.95 -2.38 2.49
CA GLY A 284 -2.39 -3.52 1.76
C GLY A 284 -3.22 -4.82 1.87
N LEU A 285 -4.26 -4.85 2.71
CA LEU A 285 -5.21 -5.97 2.80
C LEU A 285 -6.52 -5.63 2.08
N VAL A 286 -7.10 -4.49 2.41
CA VAL A 286 -8.43 -4.06 1.95
C VAL A 286 -8.41 -3.67 0.47
N GLY A 287 -7.41 -2.90 0.03
CA GLY A 287 -7.29 -2.44 -1.36
C GLY A 287 -7.28 -3.60 -2.37
N PRO A 288 -6.36 -4.57 -2.24
CA PRO A 288 -6.34 -5.75 -3.11
C PRO A 288 -7.61 -6.59 -3.02
N HIS A 289 -8.21 -6.68 -1.84
CA HIS A 289 -9.43 -7.45 -1.68
C HIS A 289 -10.60 -6.85 -2.46
N ILE A 290 -10.79 -5.52 -2.37
CA ILE A 290 -11.78 -4.79 -3.18
C ILE A 290 -11.53 -5.01 -4.68
N ALA A 291 -10.27 -4.87 -5.13
CA ALA A 291 -9.91 -5.10 -6.52
C ALA A 291 -10.25 -6.53 -6.98
N ARG A 292 -9.97 -7.53 -6.14
CA ARG A 292 -10.26 -8.94 -6.40
C ARG A 292 -11.75 -9.21 -6.53
N MET A 293 -12.57 -8.67 -5.63
CA MET A 293 -14.03 -8.85 -5.67
C MET A 293 -14.65 -8.28 -6.94
N ILE A 294 -14.13 -7.14 -7.44
CA ILE A 294 -14.75 -6.40 -8.54
C ILE A 294 -14.17 -6.82 -9.90
N LEU A 295 -12.85 -7.07 -9.98
CA LEU A 295 -12.11 -7.30 -11.22
C LEU A 295 -11.62 -8.74 -11.39
N GLY A 296 -11.64 -9.54 -10.31
CA GLY A 296 -11.09 -10.90 -10.30
C GLY A 296 -9.57 -10.92 -10.14
N GLU A 297 -8.94 -12.07 -10.41
CA GLU A 297 -7.53 -12.34 -10.09
C GLU A 297 -6.56 -12.22 -11.28
N ASP A 298 -7.07 -11.92 -12.49
CA ASP A 298 -6.22 -11.65 -13.65
C ASP A 298 -5.38 -10.40 -13.42
N GLN A 299 -4.07 -10.58 -13.33
CA GLN A 299 -3.12 -9.51 -12.99
C GLN A 299 -3.21 -8.29 -13.92
N ARG A 300 -3.67 -8.46 -15.16
CA ARG A 300 -3.87 -7.36 -16.11
C ARG A 300 -4.92 -6.35 -15.65
N PHE A 301 -5.91 -6.79 -14.86
CA PHE A 301 -6.97 -5.96 -14.28
C PHE A 301 -6.79 -5.80 -12.77
N PHE A 302 -6.30 -6.85 -12.10
CA PHE A 302 -6.10 -6.88 -10.66
C PHE A 302 -5.05 -5.88 -10.18
N LEU A 303 -3.91 -5.76 -10.91
CA LEU A 303 -2.85 -4.82 -10.54
C LEU A 303 -3.32 -3.36 -10.63
N PRO A 304 -3.85 -2.85 -11.78
CA PRO A 304 -4.37 -1.48 -11.82
C PRO A 304 -5.57 -1.27 -10.88
N GLY A 305 -6.43 -2.28 -10.71
CA GLY A 305 -7.51 -2.23 -9.73
C GLY A 305 -7.01 -2.08 -8.29
N SER A 306 -5.93 -2.77 -7.93
CA SER A 306 -5.31 -2.65 -6.60
C SER A 306 -4.68 -1.27 -6.39
N ILE A 307 -4.03 -0.69 -7.41
CA ILE A 307 -3.53 0.69 -7.38
C ILE A 307 -4.67 1.65 -7.04
N LEU A 308 -5.75 1.60 -7.83
CA LEU A 308 -6.89 2.51 -7.69
C LEU A 308 -7.65 2.31 -6.38
N SER A 309 -7.87 1.06 -5.95
CA SER A 309 -8.55 0.75 -4.69
C SER A 309 -7.76 1.27 -3.48
N GLY A 310 -6.45 1.06 -3.45
CA GLY A 310 -5.61 1.52 -2.36
C GLY A 310 -5.47 3.04 -2.33
N ALA A 311 -5.30 3.66 -3.49
CA ALA A 311 -5.27 5.12 -3.63
C ALA A 311 -6.59 5.75 -3.17
N LEU A 312 -7.72 5.21 -3.63
CA LEU A 312 -9.05 5.70 -3.26
C LEU A 312 -9.32 5.50 -1.75
N LEU A 313 -8.98 4.33 -1.20
CA LEU A 313 -9.15 4.03 0.21
C LEU A 313 -8.39 5.05 1.08
N LEU A 314 -7.12 5.30 0.78
CA LEU A 314 -6.31 6.20 1.60
C LEU A 314 -6.67 7.68 1.37
N SER A 315 -7.08 8.07 0.15
CA SER A 315 -7.61 9.41 -0.14
C SER A 315 -8.91 9.68 0.64
N LEU A 316 -9.87 8.75 0.63
CA LEU A 316 -11.09 8.86 1.43
C LEU A 316 -10.79 8.90 2.93
N THR A 317 -9.84 8.08 3.39
CA THR A 317 -9.40 8.08 4.79
C THR A 317 -8.75 9.41 5.18
N SER A 318 -8.01 10.07 4.26
CA SER A 318 -7.46 11.42 4.45
C SER A 318 -8.57 12.46 4.66
N ILE A 319 -9.62 12.41 3.87
CA ILE A 319 -10.78 13.29 4.02
C ILE A 319 -11.45 13.07 5.39
N VAL A 320 -11.71 11.82 5.76
CA VAL A 320 -12.31 11.46 7.06
C VAL A 320 -11.43 11.95 8.22
N SER A 321 -10.10 11.75 8.13
CA SER A 321 -9.12 12.21 9.14
C SER A 321 -9.22 13.71 9.44
N LYS A 322 -9.59 14.53 8.46
CA LYS A 322 -9.74 16.00 8.57
C LYS A 322 -11.16 16.43 8.95
N SER A 323 -12.12 15.49 8.92
CA SER A 323 -13.57 15.82 9.05
C SER A 323 -14.13 15.52 10.43
N ILE A 324 -13.51 14.67 11.25
CA ILE A 324 -14.05 14.16 12.52
C ILE A 324 -14.17 15.30 13.55
N ILE A 325 -13.11 16.09 13.73
CA ILE A 325 -13.10 17.24 14.64
C ILE A 325 -12.56 18.45 13.88
N PRO A 326 -13.31 19.56 13.78
CA PRO A 326 -12.84 20.79 13.14
C PRO A 326 -11.52 21.27 13.73
N GLY A 327 -10.54 21.58 12.88
CA GLY A 327 -9.23 22.08 13.29
C GLY A 327 -8.21 21.00 13.70
N VAL A 328 -8.62 19.74 13.79
CA VAL A 328 -7.74 18.60 14.15
C VAL A 328 -7.59 17.64 12.98
N VAL A 329 -6.38 17.17 12.73
CA VAL A 329 -6.10 16.09 11.78
C VAL A 329 -5.74 14.84 12.56
N PHE A 330 -6.59 13.80 12.46
CA PHE A 330 -6.35 12.53 13.12
C PHE A 330 -5.22 11.74 12.45
N PRO A 331 -4.42 10.97 13.21
CA PRO A 331 -3.46 10.04 12.63
C PRO A 331 -4.13 9.06 11.67
N ILE A 332 -3.57 8.94 10.46
CA ILE A 332 -4.21 8.19 9.37
C ILE A 332 -4.32 6.70 9.67
N GLY A 333 -3.36 6.14 10.42
CA GLY A 333 -3.35 4.73 10.81
C GLY A 333 -4.52 4.36 11.72
N ILE A 334 -4.99 5.27 12.57
CA ILE A 334 -6.18 5.06 13.40
C ILE A 334 -7.41 4.91 12.51
N ILE A 335 -7.59 5.82 11.55
CA ILE A 335 -8.77 5.79 10.67
C ILE A 335 -8.74 4.56 9.75
N THR A 336 -7.57 4.20 9.19
CA THR A 336 -7.44 2.99 8.38
C THR A 336 -7.76 1.73 9.19
N ALA A 337 -7.39 1.67 10.47
CA ALA A 337 -7.74 0.55 11.35
C ALA A 337 -9.24 0.49 11.65
N LEU A 338 -9.85 1.65 11.97
CA LEU A 338 -11.30 1.73 12.24
C LEU A 338 -12.16 1.33 11.03
N VAL A 339 -11.69 1.56 9.82
CA VAL A 339 -12.36 1.12 8.59
C VAL A 339 -11.99 -0.33 8.25
N GLY A 340 -10.73 -0.68 8.39
CA GLY A 340 -10.19 -1.98 7.97
C GLY A 340 -10.64 -3.15 8.84
N VAL A 341 -10.72 -2.97 10.16
CA VAL A 341 -11.14 -4.03 11.09
C VAL A 341 -12.59 -4.47 10.85
N PRO A 342 -13.60 -3.58 10.81
CA PRO A 342 -14.96 -3.97 10.49
C PRO A 342 -15.11 -4.59 9.09
N PHE A 343 -14.40 -4.06 8.10
CA PHE A 343 -14.37 -4.65 6.77
C PHE A 343 -13.87 -6.09 6.81
N PHE A 344 -12.81 -6.36 7.56
CA PHE A 344 -12.24 -7.69 7.72
C PHE A 344 -13.19 -8.66 8.43
N PHE A 345 -13.85 -8.22 9.50
CA PHE A 345 -14.88 -9.00 10.16
C PHE A 345 -16.05 -9.34 9.23
N SER A 346 -16.49 -8.37 8.42
CA SER A 346 -17.57 -8.61 7.45
C SER A 346 -17.21 -9.72 6.45
N LEU A 347 -15.94 -9.79 6.02
CA LEU A 347 -15.44 -10.84 5.14
C LEU A 347 -15.45 -12.22 5.78
N ILE A 348 -15.00 -12.32 7.02
CA ILE A 348 -14.99 -13.59 7.77
C ILE A 348 -16.41 -14.10 7.95
N LEU A 349 -17.35 -13.22 8.30
CA LEU A 349 -18.74 -13.57 8.55
C LEU A 349 -19.51 -13.92 7.26
N SER A 350 -19.20 -13.24 6.14
CA SER A 350 -19.86 -13.51 4.85
C SER A 350 -19.41 -14.82 4.20
N ASN A 351 -18.21 -15.30 4.51
CA ASN A 351 -17.62 -16.51 3.93
C ASN A 351 -18.04 -17.83 4.63
N ARG A 352 -19.07 -17.83 5.47
CA ARG A 352 -19.60 -19.05 6.11
C ARG A 352 -20.14 -20.10 5.14
N SER A 353 -20.22 -19.84 3.83
CA SER A 353 -20.79 -20.74 2.82
C SER A 353 -19.82 -21.21 1.71
N ARG A 354 -18.54 -20.80 1.74
CA ARG A 354 -17.56 -21.29 0.76
C ARG A 354 -16.30 -21.71 1.50
N SER A 355 -16.15 -23.02 1.69
CA SER A 355 -14.87 -23.65 2.11
C SER A 355 -13.75 -23.21 1.15
N TRP A 356 -12.66 -22.78 1.74
CA TRP A 356 -11.41 -22.36 1.06
C TRP A 356 -10.77 -23.53 0.29
#